data_fa841bd06845087962ebe694801b1854
#
_entry.id   fa841bd06845087962ebe694801b1854
#
_cell.length_a   1.000
_cell.length_b   1.000
_cell.length_c   1.000
_cell.angle_alpha   90.00
_cell.angle_beta   90.00
_cell.angle_gamma   90.00
#
_symmetry.space_group_name_H-M   'P 1'
#
loop_
_entity.id
_entity.type
_entity.pdbx_description
1 polymer ?
#
loop_
_entity_poly.entity_id
_entity_poly.type
_entity_poly.pdbx_seq_one_letter_code
_entity_poly.pdbx_strand_id
1 'polypeptide(L)'
;MKSRLAIVVLAALGLLFSVACKAQSDERKKLAFEIVERNAEQLALVGDSLYYFAELGMQEFESAKFLKETLEGIGFKVETGGAGFPTNVWAQWGSGKPKIVIVTEIDALPEGSQTPGNIERKPLVQGAPGHMEGHNTHGAVAVGAAYAIKQLMQRYKIPGTVALSFGPAEEQLVSRPSLVRSGLFKDTDAAILIHIGDNFSTGYGILNYAAISAKFTFHGKTAHGAVNPWEGRDAVDAVELMDLGFDKLREHLRPSQRAHRTITIGGIQPNIIPDLGQIWWFVRDANAPWAKENYDKLVNIGRGAALMTGTTMEMEVVASAWPQLGNRIMAEAIQKNIELVGMPKWSEAEEKFAKEFQTALRLKPVGLNTAPTKFGARPQAFSSNDSGDVTWNVPSGKLDFPASVPGVNYHNWQAAVTPISSIAHKGEVAGAKVLAASVLDLLTSPELLAKIKEQFQQEVRDTQYFSFLPADAKPPLDLNREMMERFRPELRKHYLNKKPRLN
;
A
#
# COMPACT_ATOMS: atom_id res chain seq x y z
N MET A 1 33.47 34.09 -38.97
CA MET A 1 34.15 33.88 -37.65
C MET A 1 33.29 34.29 -36.46
N LYS A 2 32.55 35.39 -36.46
CA LYS A 2 31.73 35.84 -35.31
C LYS A 2 30.60 34.88 -34.92
N SER A 3 29.95 34.16 -35.85
CA SER A 3 28.86 33.20 -35.55
C SER A 3 29.36 31.89 -34.90
N ARG A 4 30.54 31.40 -35.25
CA ARG A 4 31.11 30.20 -34.63
C ARG A 4 31.59 30.45 -33.19
N LEU A 5 32.08 31.65 -32.91
CA LEU A 5 32.49 32.05 -31.56
C LEU A 5 31.28 32.16 -30.61
N ALA A 6 30.14 32.70 -31.10
CA ALA A 6 28.93 32.81 -30.33
C ALA A 6 28.32 31.41 -29.94
N ILE A 7 28.37 30.46 -30.90
CA ILE A 7 27.91 29.08 -30.65
C ILE A 7 28.79 28.37 -29.63
N VAL A 8 30.10 28.55 -29.68
CA VAL A 8 31.05 27.94 -28.69
C VAL A 8 30.87 28.58 -27.32
N VAL A 9 30.64 29.87 -27.19
CA VAL A 9 30.39 30.55 -25.93
C VAL A 9 29.05 30.12 -25.31
N LEU A 10 27.99 29.99 -26.12
CA LEU A 10 26.69 29.48 -25.66
C LEU A 10 26.77 28.02 -25.20
N ALA A 11 27.50 27.17 -25.92
CA ALA A 11 27.74 25.78 -25.54
C ALA A 11 28.57 25.66 -24.24
N ALA A 12 29.59 26.49 -24.07
CA ALA A 12 30.40 26.51 -22.84
C ALA A 12 29.60 27.03 -21.63
N LEU A 13 28.78 28.07 -21.80
CA LEU A 13 27.87 28.58 -20.77
C LEU A 13 26.81 27.52 -20.39
N GLY A 14 26.26 26.80 -21.36
CA GLY A 14 25.32 25.70 -21.11
C GLY A 14 25.96 24.55 -20.36
N LEU A 15 27.21 24.16 -20.66
CA LEU A 15 27.96 23.17 -19.94
C LEU A 15 28.28 23.61 -18.51
N LEU A 16 28.74 24.85 -18.29
CA LEU A 16 29.01 25.40 -16.95
C LEU A 16 27.75 25.46 -16.11
N PHE A 17 26.61 25.84 -16.70
CA PHE A 17 25.33 25.88 -16.02
C PHE A 17 24.86 24.46 -15.64
N SER A 18 24.99 23.47 -16.51
CA SER A 18 24.63 22.08 -16.23
C SER A 18 25.50 21.44 -15.15
N VAL A 19 26.79 21.72 -15.11
CA VAL A 19 27.72 21.27 -14.08
C VAL A 19 27.38 21.90 -12.72
N ALA A 20 27.09 23.21 -12.69
CA ALA A 20 26.68 23.91 -11.46
C ALA A 20 25.34 23.40 -10.92
N CYS A 21 24.35 23.15 -11.76
CA CYS A 21 23.07 22.57 -11.38
C CYS A 21 23.24 21.15 -10.80
N LYS A 22 24.07 20.32 -11.42
CA LYS A 22 24.35 18.96 -10.92
C LYS A 22 25.07 18.99 -9.57
N ALA A 23 26.11 19.83 -9.41
CA ALA A 23 26.82 19.97 -8.14
C ALA A 23 25.87 20.42 -7.01
N GLN A 24 24.98 21.36 -7.29
CA GLN A 24 23.99 21.84 -6.32
C GLN A 24 22.94 20.76 -5.97
N SER A 25 22.52 19.94 -6.92
CA SER A 25 21.62 18.81 -6.68
C SER A 25 22.28 17.77 -5.78
N ASP A 26 23.54 17.42 -6.03
CA ASP A 26 24.30 16.46 -5.23
C ASP A 26 24.51 16.94 -3.79
N GLU A 27 24.78 18.24 -3.57
CA GLU A 27 24.91 18.84 -2.23
C GLU A 27 23.58 18.79 -1.46
N ARG A 28 22.46 19.09 -2.11
CA ARG A 28 21.12 19.02 -1.50
C ARG A 28 20.77 17.59 -1.09
N LYS A 29 21.03 16.59 -1.95
CA LYS A 29 20.81 15.18 -1.63
C LYS A 29 21.67 14.74 -0.45
N LYS A 30 22.96 15.13 -0.43
CA LYS A 30 23.84 14.84 0.70
C LYS A 30 23.29 15.38 2.00
N LEU A 31 22.83 16.64 2.03
CA LEU A 31 22.21 17.23 3.21
C LEU A 31 20.92 16.49 3.62
N ALA A 32 20.08 16.06 2.65
CA ALA A 32 18.91 15.25 2.96
C ALA A 32 19.29 13.94 3.67
N PHE A 33 20.35 13.28 3.18
CA PHE A 33 20.86 12.04 3.78
C PHE A 33 21.40 12.26 5.20
N GLU A 34 22.11 13.35 5.44
CA GLU A 34 22.61 13.73 6.77
C GLU A 34 21.45 14.01 7.75
N ILE A 35 20.38 14.69 7.29
CA ILE A 35 19.19 14.95 8.12
C ILE A 35 18.48 13.61 8.47
N VAL A 36 18.29 12.73 7.51
CA VAL A 36 17.67 11.42 7.77
C VAL A 36 18.51 10.60 8.73
N GLU A 37 19.83 10.50 8.50
CA GLU A 37 20.76 9.74 9.35
C GLU A 37 20.77 10.24 10.78
N ARG A 38 20.84 11.55 10.99
CA ARG A 38 20.84 12.16 12.33
C ARG A 38 19.56 11.83 13.12
N ASN A 39 18.45 11.58 12.42
CA ASN A 39 17.16 11.25 13.02
C ASN A 39 16.86 9.74 13.06
N ALA A 40 17.82 8.87 12.77
CA ALA A 40 17.62 7.41 12.67
C ALA A 40 16.88 6.81 13.87
N GLU A 41 17.29 7.17 15.11
CA GLU A 41 16.63 6.69 16.34
C GLU A 41 15.17 7.17 16.45
N GLN A 42 14.89 8.39 15.99
CA GLN A 42 13.53 8.94 16.01
C GLN A 42 12.64 8.29 14.95
N LEU A 43 13.20 7.93 13.80
CA LEU A 43 12.51 7.19 12.75
C LEU A 43 12.21 5.77 13.22
N ALA A 44 13.18 5.08 13.81
CA ALA A 44 12.95 3.78 14.46
C ALA A 44 11.80 3.86 15.48
N LEU A 45 11.77 4.92 16.32
CA LEU A 45 10.67 5.11 17.27
C LEU A 45 9.31 5.30 16.59
N VAL A 46 9.26 5.92 15.40
CA VAL A 46 8.01 6.02 14.61
C VAL A 46 7.55 4.62 14.17
N GLY A 47 8.42 3.85 13.52
CA GLY A 47 8.12 2.49 13.06
C GLY A 47 7.73 1.55 14.20
N ASP A 48 8.50 1.58 15.30
CA ASP A 48 8.26 0.74 16.48
C ASP A 48 6.93 1.09 17.16
N SER A 49 6.56 2.38 17.24
CA SER A 49 5.28 2.78 17.82
C SER A 49 4.10 2.24 17.02
N LEU A 50 4.16 2.37 15.70
CA LEU A 50 3.14 1.82 14.79
C LEU A 50 3.07 0.28 14.90
N TYR A 51 4.23 -0.40 15.02
CA TYR A 51 4.27 -1.85 15.21
C TYR A 51 3.47 -2.31 16.43
N TYR A 52 3.62 -1.62 17.56
CA TYR A 52 2.91 -1.98 18.79
C TYR A 52 1.44 -1.57 18.80
N PHE A 53 1.02 -0.59 17.97
CA PHE A 53 -0.41 -0.32 17.81
C PHE A 53 -1.11 -1.47 17.10
N ALA A 54 -0.49 -2.06 16.07
CA ALA A 54 -0.95 -3.26 15.37
C ALA A 54 -2.45 -3.21 15.02
N GLU A 55 -2.90 -2.09 14.47
CA GLU A 55 -4.30 -1.84 14.20
C GLU A 55 -4.72 -2.36 12.82
N LEU A 56 -5.85 -3.05 12.78
CA LEU A 56 -6.45 -3.53 11.54
C LEU A 56 -7.07 -2.38 10.73
N GLY A 57 -7.19 -2.60 9.45
CA GLY A 57 -7.80 -1.66 8.51
C GLY A 57 -9.15 -1.13 8.98
N MET A 58 -9.42 0.17 8.79
CA MET A 58 -10.53 0.96 9.30
C MET A 58 -10.53 1.22 10.82
N GLN A 59 -9.59 0.65 11.56
CA GLN A 59 -9.49 0.78 13.01
C GLN A 59 -8.14 1.39 13.46
N GLU A 60 -7.41 2.05 12.58
CA GLU A 60 -6.05 2.60 12.80
C GLU A 60 -6.08 3.93 13.58
N PHE A 61 -6.89 4.01 14.64
CA PHE A 61 -7.13 5.26 15.37
C PHE A 61 -5.91 5.77 16.14
N GLU A 62 -5.18 4.89 16.82
CA GLU A 62 -3.97 5.29 17.55
C GLU A 62 -2.84 5.63 16.59
N SER A 63 -2.70 4.86 15.49
CA SER A 63 -1.74 5.09 14.42
C SER A 63 -1.98 6.44 13.73
N ALA A 64 -3.22 6.73 13.34
CA ALA A 64 -3.60 7.99 12.72
C ALA A 64 -3.36 9.19 13.65
N LYS A 65 -3.73 9.06 14.93
CA LYS A 65 -3.48 10.08 15.96
C LYS A 65 -1.98 10.32 16.16
N PHE A 66 -1.21 9.26 16.28
CA PHE A 66 0.24 9.33 16.47
C PHE A 66 0.94 10.00 15.28
N LEU A 67 0.59 9.62 14.06
CA LEU A 67 1.11 10.24 12.83
C LEU A 67 0.71 11.70 12.73
N LYS A 68 -0.56 12.04 13.04
CA LYS A 68 -1.03 13.42 13.08
C LYS A 68 -0.18 14.25 14.03
N GLU A 69 -0.04 13.82 15.29
CA GLU A 69 0.75 14.54 16.29
C GLU A 69 2.23 14.67 15.90
N THR A 70 2.82 13.63 15.32
CA THR A 70 4.20 13.61 14.84
C THR A 70 4.42 14.60 13.70
N LEU A 71 3.55 14.59 12.69
CA LEU A 71 3.64 15.44 11.51
C LEU A 71 3.33 16.91 11.83
N GLU A 72 2.35 17.18 12.70
CA GLU A 72 2.10 18.53 13.21
C GLU A 72 3.29 19.03 14.03
N GLY A 73 3.91 18.17 14.85
CA GLY A 73 5.12 18.49 15.64
C GLY A 73 6.31 18.93 14.79
N ILE A 74 6.42 18.41 13.57
CA ILE A 74 7.43 18.85 12.60
C ILE A 74 6.91 19.93 11.63
N GLY A 75 5.71 20.46 11.87
CA GLY A 75 5.14 21.65 11.22
C GLY A 75 4.38 21.40 9.92
N PHE A 76 3.93 20.19 9.64
CA PHE A 76 3.00 19.91 8.56
C PHE A 76 1.58 20.34 8.95
N LYS A 77 0.79 20.78 7.96
CA LYS A 77 -0.66 20.89 8.13
C LYS A 77 -1.24 19.50 7.93
N VAL A 78 -1.97 18.99 8.93
CA VAL A 78 -2.52 17.64 8.90
C VAL A 78 -4.04 17.68 8.96
N GLU A 79 -4.67 16.93 8.05
CA GLU A 79 -6.11 16.71 7.98
C GLU A 79 -6.40 15.21 8.11
N THR A 80 -7.47 14.87 8.83
CA THR A 80 -7.97 13.49 8.97
C THR A 80 -9.41 13.40 8.50
N GLY A 81 -9.90 12.19 8.24
CA GLY A 81 -11.31 12.01 7.87
C GLY A 81 -11.62 12.20 6.38
N GLY A 82 -10.61 12.25 5.52
CA GLY A 82 -10.79 12.40 4.07
C GLY A 82 -11.73 11.35 3.48
N ALA A 83 -12.65 11.76 2.60
CA ALA A 83 -13.68 10.91 1.97
C ALA A 83 -14.54 10.10 2.96
N GLY A 84 -14.66 10.55 4.23
CA GLY A 84 -15.41 9.86 5.27
C GLY A 84 -14.65 8.73 5.97
N PHE A 85 -13.34 8.60 5.76
CA PHE A 85 -12.46 7.64 6.45
C PHE A 85 -11.81 8.27 7.68
N PRO A 86 -12.25 8.00 8.93
CA PRO A 86 -11.76 8.69 10.13
C PRO A 86 -10.25 8.57 10.34
N THR A 87 -9.67 7.44 9.94
CA THR A 87 -8.25 7.12 10.11
C THR A 87 -7.38 7.50 8.90
N ASN A 88 -7.97 8.07 7.84
CA ASN A 88 -7.18 8.67 6.76
C ASN A 88 -6.40 9.87 7.28
N VAL A 89 -5.09 9.91 7.00
CA VAL A 89 -4.22 11.03 7.35
C VAL A 89 -3.67 11.64 6.07
N TRP A 90 -3.96 12.92 5.87
CA TRP A 90 -3.38 13.74 4.81
C TRP A 90 -2.56 14.85 5.45
N ALA A 91 -1.26 14.85 5.19
CA ALA A 91 -0.35 15.87 5.70
C ALA A 91 0.32 16.60 4.55
N GLN A 92 0.50 17.94 4.65
CA GLN A 92 1.18 18.70 3.60
C GLN A 92 2.04 19.83 4.16
N TRP A 93 3.12 20.14 3.43
CA TRP A 93 4.02 21.25 3.65
C TRP A 93 4.29 22.00 2.35
N GLY A 94 4.47 23.31 2.43
CA GLY A 94 4.71 24.18 1.27
C GLY A 94 3.41 24.61 0.61
N SER A 95 3.52 25.25 -0.54
CA SER A 95 2.37 25.74 -1.31
C SER A 95 2.69 25.84 -2.79
N GLY A 96 1.66 25.74 -3.62
CA GLY A 96 1.81 25.85 -5.08
C GLY A 96 2.35 24.58 -5.73
N LYS A 97 2.82 24.74 -6.94
CA LYS A 97 3.29 23.65 -7.81
C LYS A 97 4.81 23.60 -7.89
N PRO A 98 5.40 22.39 -8.13
CA PRO A 98 4.69 21.11 -8.24
C PRO A 98 4.22 20.59 -6.89
N LYS A 99 3.13 19.79 -6.88
CA LYS A 99 2.65 19.06 -5.72
C LYS A 99 3.01 17.59 -5.86
N ILE A 100 3.88 17.10 -4.99
CA ILE A 100 4.35 15.72 -4.95
C ILE A 100 3.76 15.02 -3.73
N VAL A 101 3.17 13.84 -3.94
CA VAL A 101 2.51 13.08 -2.89
C VAL A 101 3.26 11.77 -2.63
N ILE A 102 3.57 11.50 -1.36
CA ILE A 102 4.02 10.20 -0.88
C ILE A 102 2.77 9.41 -0.49
N VAL A 103 2.56 8.25 -1.11
CA VAL A 103 1.38 7.39 -0.89
C VAL A 103 1.82 6.16 -0.12
N THR A 104 1.15 5.88 0.98
CA THR A 104 1.51 4.79 1.89
C THR A 104 0.34 4.35 2.78
N GLU A 105 0.53 3.28 3.52
CA GLU A 105 -0.40 2.61 4.44
C GLU A 105 0.25 2.30 5.78
N ILE A 106 -0.56 1.90 6.77
CA ILE A 106 -0.10 1.61 8.14
C ILE A 106 -0.92 0.52 8.84
N ASP A 107 -1.86 -0.11 8.16
CA ASP A 107 -2.70 -1.16 8.74
C ASP A 107 -1.95 -2.48 8.96
N ALA A 108 -2.45 -3.26 9.91
CA ALA A 108 -1.95 -4.58 10.29
C ALA A 108 -2.91 -5.69 9.84
N LEU A 109 -2.47 -6.93 9.97
CA LEU A 109 -3.22 -8.14 9.61
C LEU A 109 -3.68 -8.93 10.84
N PRO A 110 -4.83 -9.63 10.76
CA PRO A 110 -5.32 -10.49 11.84
C PRO A 110 -4.31 -11.57 12.24
N GLU A 111 -4.31 -11.95 13.53
CA GLU A 111 -3.49 -13.04 14.09
C GLU A 111 -1.96 -12.88 13.90
N GLY A 112 -1.51 -11.68 13.50
CA GLY A 112 -0.12 -11.38 13.18
C GLY A 112 0.77 -11.07 14.40
N SER A 113 0.21 -10.95 15.62
CA SER A 113 0.99 -10.58 16.79
C SER A 113 2.21 -11.47 16.99
N GLN A 114 3.39 -10.89 17.15
CA GLN A 114 4.66 -11.60 17.29
C GLN A 114 5.59 -10.81 18.21
N THR A 115 6.35 -11.54 19.04
CA THR A 115 7.42 -10.95 19.84
C THR A 115 8.58 -10.55 18.93
N PRO A 116 9.02 -9.29 18.94
CA PRO A 116 10.10 -8.79 18.09
C PRO A 116 11.37 -9.65 18.14
N GLY A 117 11.96 -9.93 16.99
CA GLY A 117 13.21 -10.67 16.88
C GLY A 117 13.16 -12.14 17.29
N ASN A 118 12.01 -12.66 17.69
CA ASN A 118 11.89 -14.08 18.03
C ASN A 118 11.61 -14.90 16.77
N ILE A 119 12.55 -15.77 16.41
CA ILE A 119 12.49 -16.62 15.21
C ILE A 119 11.49 -17.78 15.29
N GLU A 120 10.92 -18.01 16.48
CA GLU A 120 9.84 -18.96 16.70
C GLU A 120 8.49 -18.24 16.83
N ARG A 121 7.38 -18.93 16.53
CA ARG A 121 6.03 -18.37 16.74
C ARG A 121 5.80 -18.09 18.22
N LYS A 122 5.86 -16.84 18.62
CA LYS A 122 5.66 -16.36 19.98
C LYS A 122 4.84 -15.07 19.96
N PRO A 123 3.52 -15.15 19.93
CA PRO A 123 2.67 -13.97 19.97
C PRO A 123 2.96 -13.06 21.17
N LEU A 124 3.00 -11.76 20.95
CA LEU A 124 3.05 -10.78 22.03
C LEU A 124 1.71 -10.78 22.78
N VAL A 125 0.60 -10.85 22.04
CA VAL A 125 -0.76 -11.04 22.51
C VAL A 125 -1.40 -12.16 21.69
N GLN A 126 -1.82 -13.25 22.31
CA GLN A 126 -2.35 -14.42 21.62
C GLN A 126 -3.59 -14.09 20.77
N GLY A 127 -3.55 -14.40 19.47
CA GLY A 127 -4.63 -14.17 18.51
C GLY A 127 -4.81 -12.71 18.07
N ALA A 128 -4.01 -11.77 18.60
CA ALA A 128 -4.10 -10.38 18.25
C ALA A 128 -3.50 -10.08 16.85
N PRO A 129 -3.85 -8.94 16.24
CA PRO A 129 -3.24 -8.45 15.00
C PRO A 129 -1.74 -8.18 15.13
N GLY A 130 -1.04 -8.09 13.99
CA GLY A 130 0.36 -7.71 13.90
C GLY A 130 0.77 -7.36 12.48
N HIS A 131 1.90 -6.68 12.33
CA HIS A 131 2.41 -6.22 11.04
C HIS A 131 3.10 -7.35 10.26
N MET A 132 2.29 -8.23 9.65
CA MET A 132 2.77 -9.35 8.82
C MET A 132 3.15 -8.94 7.39
N GLU A 133 3.08 -7.65 7.07
CA GLU A 133 3.62 -7.06 5.85
C GLU A 133 4.56 -5.87 6.15
N GLY A 134 4.71 -5.50 7.43
CA GLY A 134 5.66 -4.49 7.88
C GLY A 134 5.28 -3.06 7.55
N HIS A 135 4.00 -2.75 7.35
CA HIS A 135 3.48 -1.40 7.07
C HIS A 135 3.85 -0.38 8.15
N ASN A 136 4.13 -0.81 9.38
CA ASN A 136 4.67 0.07 10.42
C ASN A 136 5.94 0.81 9.99
N THR A 137 6.81 0.17 9.19
CA THR A 137 8.06 0.77 8.69
C THR A 137 7.80 1.89 7.67
N HIS A 138 6.65 1.85 7.00
CA HIS A 138 6.25 2.88 6.04
C HIS A 138 6.12 4.26 6.69
N GLY A 139 5.58 4.31 7.92
CA GLY A 139 5.47 5.54 8.69
C GLY A 139 6.82 6.21 8.93
N ALA A 140 7.83 5.42 9.31
CA ALA A 140 9.19 5.89 9.54
C ALA A 140 9.82 6.46 8.25
N VAL A 141 9.73 5.72 7.13
CA VAL A 141 10.26 6.15 5.82
C VAL A 141 9.59 7.43 5.34
N ALA A 142 8.26 7.50 5.40
CA ALA A 142 7.50 8.66 4.93
C ALA A 142 7.77 9.91 5.78
N VAL A 143 7.75 9.79 7.11
CA VAL A 143 8.03 10.91 8.04
C VAL A 143 9.47 11.39 7.88
N GLY A 144 10.44 10.47 7.80
CA GLY A 144 11.85 10.81 7.63
C GLY A 144 12.14 11.58 6.35
N ALA A 145 11.61 11.08 5.22
CA ALA A 145 11.75 11.76 3.94
C ALA A 145 11.06 13.13 3.93
N ALA A 146 9.84 13.22 4.43
CA ALA A 146 9.07 14.46 4.47
C ALA A 146 9.78 15.53 5.34
N TYR A 147 10.35 15.13 6.49
CA TYR A 147 11.11 16.04 7.32
C TYR A 147 12.35 16.57 6.60
N ALA A 148 13.15 15.69 6.00
CA ALA A 148 14.34 16.10 5.25
C ALA A 148 13.98 17.05 4.10
N ILE A 149 12.97 16.73 3.32
CA ILE A 149 12.49 17.59 2.22
C ILE A 149 12.02 18.94 2.73
N LYS A 150 11.24 19.00 3.81
CA LYS A 150 10.83 20.26 4.44
C LYS A 150 12.03 21.13 4.77
N GLN A 151 13.06 20.58 5.44
CA GLN A 151 14.27 21.32 5.79
C GLN A 151 14.99 21.88 4.55
N LEU A 152 15.08 21.08 3.47
CA LEU A 152 15.66 21.53 2.22
C LEU A 152 14.82 22.62 1.54
N MET A 153 13.50 22.46 1.49
CA MET A 153 12.59 23.45 0.93
C MET A 153 12.74 24.81 1.65
N GLN A 154 12.84 24.80 2.97
CA GLN A 154 13.06 26.01 3.77
C GLN A 154 14.43 26.63 3.51
N ARG A 155 15.51 25.82 3.58
CA ARG A 155 16.89 26.28 3.45
C ARG A 155 17.19 26.87 2.07
N TYR A 156 16.73 26.19 1.01
CA TYR A 156 17.04 26.55 -0.38
C TYR A 156 15.88 27.27 -1.09
N LYS A 157 14.81 27.60 -0.36
CA LYS A 157 13.59 28.27 -0.87
C LYS A 157 13.02 27.53 -2.10
N ILE A 158 12.99 26.20 -2.05
CA ILE A 158 12.43 25.37 -3.12
C ILE A 158 10.90 25.53 -3.12
N PRO A 159 10.30 25.97 -4.24
CA PRO A 159 8.85 26.11 -4.35
C PRO A 159 8.16 24.75 -4.48
N GLY A 160 6.86 24.73 -4.24
CA GLY A 160 6.03 23.53 -4.40
C GLY A 160 5.43 23.03 -3.10
N THR A 161 4.77 21.88 -3.19
CA THR A 161 4.10 21.22 -2.08
C THR A 161 4.56 19.77 -1.98
N VAL A 162 4.94 19.34 -0.81
CA VAL A 162 5.08 17.91 -0.47
C VAL A 162 3.91 17.49 0.40
N ALA A 163 3.27 16.37 0.06
CA ALA A 163 2.17 15.81 0.84
C ALA A 163 2.39 14.32 1.12
N LEU A 164 1.79 13.82 2.20
CA LEU A 164 1.75 12.42 2.58
C LEU A 164 0.29 11.98 2.63
N SER A 165 -0.01 10.82 2.06
CA SER A 165 -1.31 10.18 2.11
C SER A 165 -1.17 8.82 2.78
N PHE A 166 -1.58 8.72 4.05
CA PHE A 166 -1.73 7.44 4.73
C PHE A 166 -3.18 6.99 4.57
N GLY A 167 -3.39 6.07 3.63
CA GLY A 167 -4.72 5.52 3.37
C GLY A 167 -5.00 4.34 4.30
N PRO A 168 -6.15 4.30 4.95
CA PRO A 168 -6.53 3.17 5.80
C PRO A 168 -6.94 1.95 4.98
N ALA A 169 -6.86 0.78 5.62
CA ALA A 169 -7.37 -0.51 5.13
C ALA A 169 -6.85 -0.91 3.74
N GLU A 170 -5.54 -0.77 3.52
CA GLU A 170 -4.88 -1.21 2.29
C GLU A 170 -4.97 -2.73 2.12
N GLU A 171 -4.74 -3.49 3.17
CA GLU A 171 -4.79 -4.97 3.20
C GLU A 171 -6.14 -5.53 2.74
N GLN A 172 -7.17 -4.71 2.78
CA GLN A 172 -8.51 -5.04 2.34
C GLN A 172 -8.94 -4.27 1.09
N LEU A 173 -8.04 -3.47 0.48
CA LEU A 173 -8.24 -2.69 -0.76
C LEU A 173 -9.38 -1.67 -0.67
N VAL A 174 -9.55 -0.97 0.48
CA VAL A 174 -10.79 -0.24 0.75
C VAL A 174 -10.71 1.25 0.40
N SER A 175 -9.63 1.94 0.78
CA SER A 175 -9.72 3.41 0.90
C SER A 175 -9.40 4.19 -0.38
N ARG A 176 -8.35 3.84 -1.11
CA ARG A 176 -7.83 4.67 -2.21
C ARG A 176 -8.83 4.89 -3.35
N PRO A 177 -9.66 3.93 -3.78
CA PRO A 177 -10.70 4.20 -4.79
C PRO A 177 -11.64 5.33 -4.38
N SER A 178 -12.03 5.38 -3.10
CA SER A 178 -12.88 6.43 -2.55
C SER A 178 -12.15 7.76 -2.41
N LEU A 179 -10.88 7.75 -1.97
CA LEU A 179 -10.04 8.95 -1.85
C LEU A 179 -9.79 9.58 -3.24
N VAL A 180 -9.56 8.78 -4.28
CA VAL A 180 -9.45 9.25 -5.66
C VAL A 180 -10.77 9.85 -6.13
N ARG A 181 -11.88 9.15 -5.92
CA ARG A 181 -13.22 9.63 -6.30
C ARG A 181 -13.59 10.94 -5.61
N SER A 182 -13.16 11.17 -4.37
CA SER A 182 -13.39 12.42 -3.64
C SER A 182 -12.60 13.61 -4.20
N GLY A 183 -11.65 13.37 -5.10
CA GLY A 183 -10.78 14.39 -5.67
C GLY A 183 -9.55 14.74 -4.83
N LEU A 184 -9.22 13.96 -3.79
CA LEU A 184 -8.07 14.22 -2.91
C LEU A 184 -6.75 14.34 -3.71
N PHE A 185 -6.61 13.59 -4.78
CA PHE A 185 -5.41 13.58 -5.64
C PHE A 185 -5.49 14.48 -6.87
N LYS A 186 -6.61 15.19 -7.10
CA LYS A 186 -6.87 15.95 -8.35
C LYS A 186 -5.77 16.94 -8.73
N ASP A 187 -5.17 17.60 -7.74
CA ASP A 187 -4.14 18.62 -7.96
C ASP A 187 -2.71 18.09 -7.80
N THR A 188 -2.52 16.77 -7.81
CA THR A 188 -1.21 16.13 -7.67
C THR A 188 -0.48 16.08 -9.01
N ASP A 189 0.80 16.49 -9.01
CA ASP A 189 1.63 16.48 -10.21
C ASP A 189 2.36 15.16 -10.41
N ALA A 190 2.76 14.51 -9.33
CA ALA A 190 3.34 13.16 -9.30
C ALA A 190 3.18 12.52 -7.92
N ALA A 191 3.19 11.19 -7.87
CA ALA A 191 3.14 10.44 -6.61
C ALA A 191 4.27 9.40 -6.54
N ILE A 192 4.77 9.13 -5.34
CA ILE A 192 5.69 8.02 -5.08
C ILE A 192 5.04 7.11 -4.05
N LEU A 193 4.81 5.86 -4.44
CA LEU A 193 4.35 4.79 -3.58
C LEU A 193 5.56 4.15 -2.91
N ILE A 194 5.46 3.86 -1.63
CA ILE A 194 6.52 3.16 -0.89
C ILE A 194 6.00 1.83 -0.37
N HIS A 195 6.88 0.83 -0.34
CA HIS A 195 6.55 -0.45 0.26
C HIS A 195 7.81 -1.12 0.83
N ILE A 196 7.63 -1.89 1.91
CA ILE A 196 8.69 -2.74 2.46
C ILE A 196 9.06 -3.84 1.47
N GLY A 197 10.33 -4.23 1.46
CA GLY A 197 10.87 -5.36 0.73
C GLY A 197 12.08 -5.95 1.45
N ASP A 198 12.64 -6.99 0.87
CA ASP A 198 13.92 -7.55 1.30
C ASP A 198 15.11 -6.92 0.54
N ASN A 199 14.82 -6.02 -0.39
CA ASN A 199 15.81 -5.35 -1.23
C ASN A 199 15.28 -3.98 -1.68
N PHE A 200 16.20 -3.11 -2.12
CA PHE A 200 15.79 -1.95 -2.91
C PHE A 200 15.31 -2.36 -4.29
N SER A 201 14.17 -1.83 -4.67
CA SER A 201 13.65 -2.00 -6.01
C SER A 201 12.68 -0.91 -6.43
N THR A 202 12.53 -0.76 -7.74
CA THR A 202 11.51 0.05 -8.38
C THR A 202 10.99 -0.68 -9.61
N GLY A 203 9.84 -0.29 -10.16
CA GLY A 203 9.22 -0.95 -11.30
C GLY A 203 8.41 0.01 -12.16
N TYR A 204 8.11 -0.42 -13.39
CA TYR A 204 7.31 0.34 -14.35
C TYR A 204 6.39 -0.58 -15.17
N GLY A 205 5.40 0.03 -15.84
CA GLY A 205 4.33 -0.69 -16.51
C GLY A 205 3.29 -1.19 -15.50
N ILE A 206 2.52 -2.20 -15.87
CA ILE A 206 1.51 -2.82 -15.00
C ILE A 206 2.22 -3.72 -13.99
N LEU A 207 2.13 -3.38 -12.69
CA LEU A 207 2.92 -4.03 -11.65
C LEU A 207 2.21 -5.19 -10.96
N ASN A 208 0.87 -5.11 -10.83
CA ASN A 208 0.05 -6.11 -10.14
C ASN A 208 -1.33 -6.24 -10.76
N TYR A 209 -2.23 -7.02 -10.14
CA TYR A 209 -3.56 -7.31 -10.66
C TYR A 209 -4.62 -6.33 -10.16
N ALA A 210 -5.66 -6.11 -11.00
CA ALA A 210 -6.92 -5.54 -10.55
C ALA A 210 -7.68 -6.51 -9.65
N ALA A 211 -8.47 -5.99 -8.70
CA ALA A 211 -9.30 -6.79 -7.82
C ALA A 211 -10.64 -6.11 -7.52
N ILE A 212 -11.68 -6.94 -7.36
CA ILE A 212 -12.99 -6.53 -6.86
C ILE A 212 -13.37 -7.49 -5.75
N SER A 213 -13.70 -6.93 -4.58
CA SER A 213 -14.17 -7.66 -3.41
C SER A 213 -15.65 -7.36 -3.20
N ALA A 214 -16.51 -8.38 -3.19
CA ALA A 214 -17.94 -8.21 -3.07
C ALA A 214 -18.61 -9.30 -2.23
N LYS A 215 -19.59 -8.90 -1.43
CA LYS A 215 -20.50 -9.78 -0.71
C LYS A 215 -21.79 -9.95 -1.50
N PHE A 216 -22.30 -11.17 -1.54
CA PHE A 216 -23.59 -11.52 -2.09
C PHE A 216 -24.42 -12.13 -0.99
N THR A 217 -25.51 -11.46 -0.64
CA THR A 217 -26.43 -11.88 0.41
C THR A 217 -27.73 -12.34 -0.20
N PHE A 218 -28.13 -13.56 0.11
CA PHE A 218 -29.38 -14.15 -0.35
C PHE A 218 -30.38 -14.14 0.78
N HIS A 219 -31.62 -13.71 0.47
CA HIS A 219 -32.74 -13.69 1.38
C HIS A 219 -33.80 -14.68 0.91
N GLY A 220 -34.10 -15.63 1.75
CA GLY A 220 -35.06 -16.68 1.51
C GLY A 220 -36.26 -16.60 2.45
N LYS A 221 -36.77 -17.78 2.84
CA LYS A 221 -37.88 -17.92 3.75
C LYS A 221 -37.68 -19.15 4.63
N THR A 222 -37.69 -18.97 5.96
CA THR A 222 -37.53 -20.08 6.89
C THR A 222 -38.77 -20.99 6.91
N ALA A 223 -38.57 -22.27 7.16
CA ALA A 223 -39.59 -23.28 7.38
C ALA A 223 -39.01 -24.43 8.19
N HIS A 224 -39.87 -25.28 8.76
CA HIS A 224 -39.45 -26.51 9.43
C HIS A 224 -38.98 -27.54 8.39
N GLY A 225 -37.67 -27.93 8.45
CA GLY A 225 -37.05 -28.75 7.41
C GLY A 225 -37.66 -30.12 7.19
N ALA A 226 -38.39 -30.69 8.19
CA ALA A 226 -39.05 -32.00 8.07
C ALA A 226 -40.57 -31.95 7.93
N VAL A 227 -41.24 -30.90 8.41
CA VAL A 227 -42.72 -30.84 8.51
C VAL A 227 -43.31 -30.19 7.25
N ASN A 228 -42.80 -29.06 6.86
CA ASN A 228 -43.32 -28.28 5.72
C ASN A 228 -42.21 -27.57 4.91
N PRO A 229 -41.18 -28.32 4.44
CA PRO A 229 -40.05 -27.71 3.74
C PRO A 229 -40.44 -26.94 2.46
N TRP A 230 -41.53 -27.35 1.82
CA TRP A 230 -42.04 -26.70 0.59
C TRP A 230 -42.53 -25.24 0.82
N GLU A 231 -42.74 -24.82 2.04
CA GLU A 231 -43.07 -23.44 2.37
C GLU A 231 -41.80 -22.55 2.51
N GLY A 232 -40.63 -23.17 2.68
CA GLY A 232 -39.34 -22.50 2.77
C GLY A 232 -38.76 -22.10 1.40
N ARG A 233 -37.75 -21.25 1.47
CA ARG A 233 -36.82 -20.90 0.38
C ARG A 233 -35.43 -20.82 0.97
N ASP A 234 -34.61 -21.79 0.66
CA ASP A 234 -33.28 -21.93 1.25
C ASP A 234 -32.30 -20.92 0.63
N ALA A 235 -31.81 -20.00 1.46
CA ALA A 235 -30.84 -18.99 1.03
C ALA A 235 -29.43 -19.58 0.89
N VAL A 236 -29.12 -20.69 1.59
CA VAL A 236 -27.81 -21.37 1.49
C VAL A 236 -27.74 -22.17 0.19
N ASP A 237 -28.86 -22.77 -0.30
CA ASP A 237 -28.91 -23.36 -1.63
C ASP A 237 -28.51 -22.35 -2.73
N ALA A 238 -28.92 -21.07 -2.60
CA ALA A 238 -28.53 -20.04 -3.53
C ALA A 238 -27.02 -19.72 -3.45
N VAL A 239 -26.43 -19.73 -2.25
CA VAL A 239 -24.98 -19.59 -2.05
C VAL A 239 -24.22 -20.73 -2.72
N GLU A 240 -24.65 -21.98 -2.53
CA GLU A 240 -24.03 -23.17 -3.11
C GLU A 240 -24.15 -23.18 -4.65
N LEU A 241 -25.31 -22.83 -5.18
CA LEU A 241 -25.52 -22.74 -6.62
C LEU A 241 -24.69 -21.61 -7.26
N MET A 242 -24.53 -20.49 -6.58
CA MET A 242 -23.64 -19.41 -7.04
C MET A 242 -22.18 -19.88 -7.08
N ASP A 243 -21.72 -20.57 -6.03
CA ASP A 243 -20.37 -21.11 -5.94
C ASP A 243 -20.10 -22.15 -7.04
N LEU A 244 -20.98 -23.13 -7.18
CA LEU A 244 -20.92 -24.15 -8.24
C LEU A 244 -20.96 -23.51 -9.63
N GLY A 245 -21.84 -22.53 -9.85
CA GLY A 245 -21.97 -21.83 -11.11
C GLY A 245 -20.68 -21.13 -11.53
N PHE A 246 -19.99 -20.49 -10.60
CA PHE A 246 -18.70 -19.89 -10.87
C PHE A 246 -17.61 -20.93 -11.16
N ASP A 247 -17.61 -22.06 -10.45
CA ASP A 247 -16.66 -23.14 -10.72
C ASP A 247 -16.84 -23.73 -12.12
N LYS A 248 -18.07 -23.80 -12.64
CA LYS A 248 -18.34 -24.19 -14.05
C LYS A 248 -17.89 -23.13 -15.05
N LEU A 249 -17.92 -21.86 -14.68
CA LEU A 249 -17.44 -20.76 -15.51
C LEU A 249 -15.89 -20.74 -15.63
N ARG A 250 -15.15 -21.25 -14.64
CA ARG A 250 -13.66 -21.15 -14.58
C ARG A 250 -12.97 -21.63 -15.83
N GLU A 251 -13.47 -22.71 -16.46
CA GLU A 251 -12.93 -23.25 -17.69
C GLU A 251 -12.97 -22.25 -18.87
N HIS A 252 -13.91 -21.32 -18.83
CA HIS A 252 -14.15 -20.32 -19.89
C HIS A 252 -13.57 -18.95 -19.58
N LEU A 253 -12.77 -18.83 -18.50
CA LEU A 253 -12.10 -17.60 -18.11
C LEU A 253 -10.64 -17.58 -18.61
N ARG A 254 -10.05 -16.39 -18.69
CA ARG A 254 -8.65 -16.22 -19.08
C ARG A 254 -7.73 -16.91 -18.06
N PRO A 255 -6.56 -17.45 -18.46
CA PRO A 255 -5.60 -18.07 -17.53
C PRO A 255 -5.06 -17.10 -16.45
N SER A 256 -5.14 -15.79 -16.67
CA SER A 256 -4.79 -14.75 -15.71
C SER A 256 -5.79 -14.61 -14.57
N GLN A 257 -7.03 -15.02 -14.75
CA GLN A 257 -8.08 -14.90 -13.75
C GLN A 257 -7.72 -15.59 -12.43
N ARG A 258 -8.02 -14.92 -11.30
CA ARG A 258 -7.99 -15.50 -9.95
C ARG A 258 -9.28 -15.13 -9.22
N ALA A 259 -9.86 -16.09 -8.52
CA ALA A 259 -11.01 -15.84 -7.66
C ALA A 259 -10.99 -16.77 -6.45
N HIS A 260 -11.31 -16.19 -5.30
CA HIS A 260 -11.42 -16.89 -4.03
C HIS A 260 -12.66 -16.40 -3.29
N ARG A 261 -13.20 -17.22 -2.41
CA ARG A 261 -14.41 -16.88 -1.65
C ARG A 261 -14.39 -17.53 -0.27
N THR A 262 -15.26 -17.00 0.58
CA THR A 262 -15.65 -17.63 1.83
C THR A 262 -17.14 -17.49 2.04
N ILE A 263 -17.79 -18.53 2.57
CA ILE A 263 -19.19 -18.47 3.00
C ILE A 263 -19.18 -17.85 4.39
N THR A 264 -19.81 -16.69 4.54
CA THR A 264 -19.84 -15.92 5.78
C THR A 264 -21.11 -16.16 6.58
N ILE A 265 -22.21 -16.59 5.90
CA ILE A 265 -23.45 -17.01 6.54
C ILE A 265 -23.91 -18.29 5.84
N GLY A 266 -23.91 -19.42 6.56
CA GLY A 266 -24.19 -20.76 6.06
C GLY A 266 -25.31 -21.48 6.83
N GLY A 267 -26.31 -20.77 7.36
CA GLY A 267 -27.38 -21.35 8.18
C GLY A 267 -27.02 -21.44 9.66
N ILE A 268 -27.95 -21.98 10.46
CA ILE A 268 -27.84 -22.06 11.94
C ILE A 268 -27.96 -23.51 12.42
N GLN A 269 -29.02 -24.21 12.00
CA GLN A 269 -29.33 -25.56 12.47
C GLN A 269 -30.02 -26.39 11.38
N PRO A 270 -29.67 -27.68 11.19
CA PRO A 270 -30.09 -28.46 10.02
C PRO A 270 -31.59 -28.66 9.83
N ASN A 271 -32.40 -28.56 10.88
CA ASN A 271 -33.85 -28.72 10.83
C ASN A 271 -34.61 -27.40 10.59
N ILE A 272 -33.91 -26.30 10.35
CA ILE A 272 -34.46 -24.97 10.01
C ILE A 272 -33.97 -24.61 8.63
N ILE A 273 -34.88 -24.39 7.65
CA ILE A 273 -34.51 -23.88 6.34
C ILE A 273 -33.98 -22.45 6.50
N PRO A 274 -32.72 -22.17 6.10
CA PRO A 274 -32.11 -20.87 6.26
C PRO A 274 -32.77 -19.80 5.39
N ASP A 275 -33.17 -18.69 5.99
CA ASP A 275 -33.70 -17.53 5.27
C ASP A 275 -32.63 -16.48 4.96
N LEU A 276 -31.39 -16.71 5.41
CA LEU A 276 -30.25 -15.85 5.14
C LEU A 276 -29.01 -16.69 4.80
N GLY A 277 -28.37 -16.38 3.67
CA GLY A 277 -27.09 -16.93 3.25
C GLY A 277 -26.20 -15.85 2.69
N GLN A 278 -24.89 -15.91 2.92
CA GLN A 278 -23.96 -14.91 2.37
C GLN A 278 -22.65 -15.58 1.94
N ILE A 279 -22.14 -15.14 0.78
CA ILE A 279 -20.85 -15.51 0.26
C ILE A 279 -20.06 -14.25 -0.12
N TRP A 280 -18.78 -14.21 0.28
CA TRP A 280 -17.87 -13.10 0.02
C TRP A 280 -16.80 -13.55 -0.96
N TRP A 281 -16.67 -12.80 -2.07
CA TRP A 281 -15.76 -13.08 -3.17
C TRP A 281 -14.69 -12.02 -3.34
N PHE A 282 -13.49 -12.48 -3.73
CA PHE A 282 -12.47 -11.69 -4.41
C PHE A 282 -12.33 -12.18 -5.84
N VAL A 283 -12.47 -11.27 -6.82
CA VAL A 283 -12.28 -11.53 -8.25
C VAL A 283 -11.14 -10.67 -8.74
N ARG A 284 -10.13 -11.28 -9.35
CA ARG A 284 -8.92 -10.61 -9.83
C ARG A 284 -8.67 -10.94 -11.30
N ASP A 285 -8.05 -10.00 -12.04
CA ASP A 285 -7.47 -10.24 -13.36
C ASP A 285 -6.33 -9.26 -13.65
N ALA A 286 -5.58 -9.50 -14.73
CA ALA A 286 -4.40 -8.75 -15.12
C ALA A 286 -4.67 -7.25 -15.40
N ASN A 287 -5.90 -6.89 -15.74
CA ASN A 287 -6.31 -5.49 -15.92
C ASN A 287 -7.74 -5.25 -15.42
N ALA A 288 -8.09 -3.98 -15.23
CA ALA A 288 -9.37 -3.59 -14.68
C ALA A 288 -10.58 -3.97 -15.58
N PRO A 289 -10.56 -3.80 -16.92
CA PRO A 289 -11.66 -4.25 -17.78
C PRO A 289 -11.95 -5.75 -17.67
N TRP A 290 -10.92 -6.59 -17.58
CA TRP A 290 -11.08 -8.04 -17.45
C TRP A 290 -11.60 -8.45 -16.07
N ALA A 291 -11.10 -7.81 -15.02
CA ALA A 291 -11.64 -8.01 -13.66
C ALA A 291 -13.12 -7.64 -13.59
N LYS A 292 -13.51 -6.50 -14.21
CA LYS A 292 -14.92 -6.09 -14.32
C LYS A 292 -15.78 -7.09 -15.09
N GLU A 293 -15.30 -7.58 -16.21
CA GLU A 293 -16.00 -8.60 -17.03
C GLU A 293 -16.26 -9.87 -16.20
N ASN A 294 -15.23 -10.34 -15.46
CA ASN A 294 -15.37 -11.54 -14.62
C ASN A 294 -16.34 -11.30 -13.46
N TYR A 295 -16.29 -10.11 -12.86
CA TYR A 295 -17.22 -9.71 -11.80
C TYR A 295 -18.67 -9.67 -12.31
N ASP A 296 -18.91 -9.10 -13.50
CA ASP A 296 -20.25 -9.04 -14.09
C ASP A 296 -20.83 -10.45 -14.38
N LYS A 297 -19.97 -11.38 -14.81
CA LYS A 297 -20.35 -12.80 -14.96
C LYS A 297 -20.72 -13.41 -13.61
N LEU A 298 -19.96 -13.13 -12.55
CA LEU A 298 -20.27 -13.60 -11.19
C LEU A 298 -21.61 -13.04 -10.68
N VAL A 299 -21.90 -11.76 -10.92
CA VAL A 299 -23.19 -11.13 -10.59
C VAL A 299 -24.34 -11.84 -11.30
N ASN A 300 -24.18 -12.18 -12.59
CA ASN A 300 -25.21 -12.88 -13.35
C ASN A 300 -25.43 -14.32 -12.85
N ILE A 301 -24.36 -15.01 -12.39
CA ILE A 301 -24.48 -16.33 -11.75
C ILE A 301 -25.29 -16.21 -10.46
N GLY A 302 -24.97 -15.23 -9.61
CA GLY A 302 -25.73 -14.98 -8.38
C GLY A 302 -27.24 -14.71 -8.63
N ARG A 303 -27.54 -13.90 -9.65
CA ARG A 303 -28.94 -13.67 -10.09
C ARG A 303 -29.64 -14.96 -10.54
N GLY A 304 -28.91 -15.80 -11.28
CA GLY A 304 -29.40 -17.13 -11.70
C GLY A 304 -29.66 -18.03 -10.50
N ALA A 305 -28.76 -18.07 -9.52
CA ALA A 305 -28.91 -18.83 -8.29
C ALA A 305 -30.15 -18.37 -7.48
N ALA A 306 -30.34 -17.06 -7.33
CA ALA A 306 -31.55 -16.52 -6.68
C ALA A 306 -32.84 -16.91 -7.40
N LEU A 307 -32.84 -16.87 -8.73
CA LEU A 307 -34.01 -17.28 -9.53
C LEU A 307 -34.32 -18.76 -9.36
N MET A 308 -33.30 -19.64 -9.37
CA MET A 308 -33.49 -21.10 -9.23
C MET A 308 -34.02 -21.48 -7.84
N THR A 309 -33.65 -20.78 -6.80
CA THR A 309 -34.05 -21.07 -5.41
C THR A 309 -35.29 -20.28 -4.95
N GLY A 310 -35.76 -19.34 -5.76
CA GLY A 310 -36.87 -18.45 -5.39
C GLY A 310 -36.52 -17.49 -4.26
N THR A 311 -35.24 -17.15 -4.12
CA THR A 311 -34.71 -16.16 -3.15
C THR A 311 -34.52 -14.79 -3.81
N THR A 312 -34.16 -13.78 -3.04
CA THR A 312 -33.70 -12.49 -3.55
C THR A 312 -32.22 -12.30 -3.23
N MET A 313 -31.51 -11.50 -4.05
CA MET A 313 -30.08 -11.27 -3.88
C MET A 313 -29.78 -9.78 -3.69
N GLU A 314 -29.03 -9.46 -2.67
CA GLU A 314 -28.35 -8.17 -2.50
C GLU A 314 -26.86 -8.34 -2.75
N MET A 315 -26.20 -7.29 -3.24
CA MET A 315 -24.75 -7.28 -3.43
C MET A 315 -24.12 -5.98 -2.91
N GLU A 316 -22.97 -6.12 -2.29
CA GLU A 316 -22.17 -5.03 -1.77
C GLU A 316 -20.73 -5.15 -2.30
N VAL A 317 -20.24 -4.15 -3.02
CA VAL A 317 -18.81 -4.04 -3.34
C VAL A 317 -18.11 -3.47 -2.11
N VAL A 318 -17.39 -4.33 -1.40
CA VAL A 318 -16.70 -3.99 -0.15
C VAL A 318 -15.42 -3.21 -0.44
N ALA A 319 -14.69 -3.62 -1.48
CA ALA A 319 -13.39 -3.08 -1.82
C ALA A 319 -13.04 -3.31 -3.29
N SER A 320 -12.09 -2.54 -3.79
CA SER A 320 -11.59 -2.71 -5.15
C SER A 320 -10.22 -2.08 -5.35
N ALA A 321 -9.51 -2.53 -6.38
CA ALA A 321 -8.27 -1.91 -6.80
C ALA A 321 -8.08 -2.04 -8.31
N TRP A 322 -7.62 -0.96 -8.94
CA TRP A 322 -6.97 -1.03 -10.24
C TRP A 322 -5.56 -1.62 -10.10
N PRO A 323 -4.96 -2.19 -11.16
CA PRO A 323 -3.55 -2.60 -11.07
C PRO A 323 -2.66 -1.36 -10.99
N GLN A 324 -1.59 -1.42 -10.20
CA GLN A 324 -0.63 -0.31 -10.12
C GLN A 324 0.04 -0.10 -11.49
N LEU A 325 0.10 1.16 -11.94
CA LEU A 325 0.78 1.61 -13.15
C LEU A 325 2.03 2.41 -12.77
N GLY A 326 3.21 1.83 -12.99
CA GLY A 326 4.50 2.49 -12.73
C GLY A 326 4.98 3.27 -13.95
N ASN A 327 5.31 4.55 -13.76
CA ASN A 327 5.91 5.39 -14.78
C ASN A 327 7.40 5.06 -14.94
N ARG A 328 7.84 4.74 -16.17
CA ARG A 328 9.22 4.30 -16.43
C ARG A 328 10.25 5.38 -16.16
N ILE A 329 10.00 6.62 -16.61
CA ILE A 329 10.95 7.74 -16.43
C ILE A 329 11.13 8.02 -14.93
N MET A 330 10.06 7.95 -14.14
CA MET A 330 10.14 8.10 -12.70
C MET A 330 10.89 6.93 -12.05
N ALA A 331 10.63 5.70 -12.48
CA ALA A 331 11.33 4.52 -11.98
C ALA A 331 12.85 4.60 -12.29
N GLU A 332 13.25 5.10 -13.46
CA GLU A 332 14.67 5.36 -13.80
C GLU A 332 15.30 6.42 -12.89
N ALA A 333 14.55 7.44 -12.50
CA ALA A 333 15.02 8.46 -11.55
C ALA A 333 15.15 7.90 -10.14
N ILE A 334 14.18 7.11 -9.68
CA ILE A 334 14.23 6.41 -8.38
C ILE A 334 15.40 5.44 -8.35
N GLN A 335 15.64 4.66 -9.42
CA GLN A 335 16.76 3.72 -9.50
C GLN A 335 18.13 4.42 -9.33
N LYS A 336 18.31 5.60 -9.94
CA LYS A 336 19.55 6.39 -9.75
C LYS A 336 19.74 6.80 -8.28
N ASN A 337 18.68 7.10 -7.57
CA ASN A 337 18.73 7.42 -6.14
C ASN A 337 18.97 6.18 -5.28
N ILE A 338 18.42 5.01 -5.66
CA ILE A 338 18.75 3.72 -5.06
C ILE A 338 20.26 3.44 -5.18
N GLU A 339 20.83 3.61 -6.38
CA GLU A 339 22.26 3.41 -6.65
C GLU A 339 23.14 4.42 -5.89
N LEU A 340 22.67 5.66 -5.72
CA LEU A 340 23.37 6.69 -4.98
C LEU A 340 23.42 6.40 -3.46
N VAL A 341 22.33 5.90 -2.88
CA VAL A 341 22.24 5.55 -1.45
C VAL A 341 22.91 4.20 -1.19
N GLY A 342 22.70 3.21 -2.05
CA GLY A 342 23.15 1.84 -1.90
C GLY A 342 22.40 1.07 -0.82
N MET A 343 22.71 -0.21 -0.69
CA MET A 343 22.15 -1.06 0.37
C MET A 343 22.70 -0.66 1.75
N PRO A 344 21.91 -0.85 2.83
CA PRO A 344 22.41 -0.70 4.19
C PRO A 344 23.65 -1.58 4.43
N LYS A 345 24.54 -1.11 5.28
CA LYS A 345 25.69 -1.91 5.75
C LYS A 345 25.23 -2.80 6.89
N TRP A 346 25.07 -4.07 6.60
CA TRP A 346 24.66 -5.06 7.58
C TRP A 346 25.84 -5.42 8.50
N SER A 347 25.56 -5.58 9.79
CA SER A 347 26.52 -6.10 10.75
C SER A 347 26.60 -7.64 10.69
N GLU A 348 27.66 -8.22 11.24
CA GLU A 348 27.79 -9.68 11.36
C GLU A 348 26.65 -10.30 12.19
N ALA A 349 26.16 -9.58 13.20
CA ALA A 349 25.05 -10.03 14.03
C ALA A 349 23.72 -10.07 13.22
N GLU A 350 23.46 -9.08 12.36
CA GLU A 350 22.28 -9.04 11.48
C GLU A 350 22.34 -10.13 10.40
N GLU A 351 23.51 -10.34 9.80
CA GLU A 351 23.74 -11.43 8.84
C GLU A 351 23.55 -12.81 9.49
N LYS A 352 24.08 -13.00 10.69
CA LYS A 352 23.90 -14.22 11.46
C LYS A 352 22.41 -14.46 11.77
N PHE A 353 21.73 -13.43 12.30
CA PHE A 353 20.29 -13.51 12.59
C PHE A 353 19.47 -13.87 11.34
N ALA A 354 19.74 -13.24 10.20
CA ALA A 354 19.02 -13.51 8.96
C ALA A 354 19.19 -14.96 8.51
N LYS A 355 20.41 -15.52 8.58
CA LYS A 355 20.69 -16.91 8.23
C LYS A 355 20.08 -17.91 9.21
N GLU A 356 20.11 -17.63 10.50
CA GLU A 356 19.44 -18.45 11.53
C GLU A 356 17.93 -18.44 11.32
N PHE A 357 17.33 -17.28 11.04
CA PHE A 357 15.92 -17.15 10.78
C PHE A 357 15.51 -17.88 9.49
N GLN A 358 16.25 -17.73 8.41
CA GLN A 358 16.03 -18.48 7.17
C GLN A 358 16.12 -20.00 7.40
N THR A 359 17.09 -20.46 8.22
CA THR A 359 17.21 -21.87 8.57
C THR A 359 16.02 -22.38 9.37
N ALA A 360 15.54 -21.60 10.36
CA ALA A 360 14.35 -21.94 11.14
C ALA A 360 13.10 -22.06 10.27
N LEU A 361 13.02 -21.25 9.19
CA LEU A 361 11.94 -21.29 8.19
C LEU A 361 12.15 -22.37 7.11
N ARG A 362 13.19 -23.19 7.21
CA ARG A 362 13.58 -24.19 6.21
C ARG A 362 13.89 -23.57 4.82
N LEU A 363 14.32 -22.33 4.80
CA LEU A 363 14.81 -21.64 3.62
C LEU A 363 16.33 -21.83 3.46
N LYS A 364 16.83 -21.57 2.25
CA LYS A 364 18.28 -21.49 2.05
C LYS A 364 18.83 -20.29 2.81
N PRO A 365 19.86 -20.44 3.67
CA PRO A 365 20.39 -19.35 4.49
C PRO A 365 21.33 -18.44 3.68
N VAL A 366 20.76 -17.63 2.80
CA VAL A 366 21.49 -16.71 1.93
C VAL A 366 21.94 -15.42 2.64
N GLY A 367 21.38 -15.12 3.81
CA GLY A 367 21.62 -13.87 4.53
C GLY A 367 20.83 -12.69 3.96
N LEU A 368 21.35 -11.48 4.11
CA LEU A 368 20.76 -10.23 3.66
C LEU A 368 21.28 -9.82 2.28
N ASN A 369 20.46 -9.12 1.51
CA ASN A 369 20.86 -8.59 0.21
C ASN A 369 21.90 -7.45 0.39
N THR A 370 22.98 -7.49 -0.40
CA THR A 370 24.07 -6.50 -0.35
C THR A 370 24.14 -5.60 -1.58
N ALA A 371 23.33 -5.88 -2.60
CA ALA A 371 23.22 -5.06 -3.81
C ALA A 371 21.73 -4.83 -4.15
N PRO A 372 21.36 -3.65 -4.66
CA PRO A 372 20.00 -3.36 -5.10
C PRO A 372 19.57 -4.29 -6.24
N THR A 373 18.27 -4.49 -6.38
CA THR A 373 17.73 -5.18 -7.56
C THR A 373 18.07 -4.41 -8.83
N LYS A 374 18.54 -5.12 -9.85
CA LYS A 374 18.83 -4.51 -11.15
C LYS A 374 17.55 -3.92 -11.76
N PHE A 375 17.67 -2.69 -12.30
CA PHE A 375 16.57 -2.06 -13.00
C PHE A 375 16.18 -2.86 -14.25
N GLY A 376 14.89 -3.03 -14.48
CA GLY A 376 14.36 -3.76 -15.63
C GLY A 376 12.84 -3.96 -15.53
N ALA A 377 12.25 -4.46 -16.60
CA ALA A 377 10.87 -4.91 -16.59
C ALA A 377 10.70 -6.10 -15.63
N ARG A 378 9.61 -6.13 -14.91
CA ARG A 378 9.27 -7.22 -13.99
C ARG A 378 8.02 -7.94 -14.45
N PRO A 379 7.90 -9.23 -14.15
CA PRO A 379 6.64 -9.93 -14.28
C PRO A 379 5.57 -9.23 -13.43
N GLN A 380 4.38 -9.10 -13.97
CA GLN A 380 3.23 -8.61 -13.23
C GLN A 380 2.93 -9.55 -12.06
N ALA A 381 2.84 -9.01 -10.84
CA ALA A 381 2.50 -9.77 -9.65
C ALA A 381 0.99 -10.10 -9.62
N PHE A 382 0.63 -11.24 -9.03
CA PHE A 382 -0.76 -11.65 -8.84
C PHE A 382 -1.43 -10.96 -7.64
N SER A 383 -0.67 -10.26 -6.81
CA SER A 383 -1.18 -9.43 -5.71
C SER A 383 -1.96 -8.22 -6.24
N SER A 384 -2.63 -7.51 -5.36
CA SER A 384 -3.29 -6.24 -5.65
C SER A 384 -2.96 -5.25 -4.54
N ASN A 385 -3.05 -3.95 -4.85
CA ASN A 385 -2.89 -2.87 -3.87
C ASN A 385 -3.82 -1.73 -4.30
N ASP A 386 -4.58 -1.15 -3.39
CA ASP A 386 -5.60 -0.14 -3.72
C ASP A 386 -5.02 1.20 -4.18
N SER A 387 -3.72 1.43 -3.98
CA SER A 387 -3.00 2.56 -4.57
C SER A 387 -2.93 2.50 -6.11
N GLY A 388 -3.28 1.36 -6.70
CA GLY A 388 -3.50 1.26 -8.14
C GLY A 388 -4.43 2.34 -8.67
N ASP A 389 -5.53 2.62 -7.98
CA ASP A 389 -6.47 3.69 -8.36
C ASP A 389 -5.80 5.07 -8.42
N VAL A 390 -4.85 5.36 -7.53
CA VAL A 390 -4.05 6.60 -7.57
C VAL A 390 -3.20 6.63 -8.84
N THR A 391 -2.54 5.52 -9.18
CA THR A 391 -1.57 5.45 -10.28
C THR A 391 -2.17 5.62 -11.68
N TRP A 392 -3.46 5.41 -11.84
CA TRP A 392 -4.19 5.68 -13.09
C TRP A 392 -4.74 7.10 -13.19
N ASN A 393 -4.63 7.89 -12.12
CA ASN A 393 -5.05 9.28 -12.06
C ASN A 393 -3.89 10.26 -11.91
N VAL A 394 -2.74 9.76 -11.42
CA VAL A 394 -1.53 10.56 -11.14
C VAL A 394 -0.30 9.80 -11.63
N PRO A 395 0.62 10.43 -12.39
CA PRO A 395 1.88 9.80 -12.76
C PRO A 395 2.63 9.34 -11.50
N SER A 396 2.92 8.05 -11.40
CA SER A 396 3.40 7.44 -10.16
C SER A 396 4.63 6.58 -10.36
N GLY A 397 5.54 6.60 -9.36
CA GLY A 397 6.63 5.66 -9.20
C GLY A 397 6.46 4.82 -7.95
N LYS A 398 7.12 3.66 -7.90
CA LYS A 398 7.15 2.77 -6.74
C LYS A 398 8.56 2.63 -6.22
N LEU A 399 8.73 2.68 -4.91
CA LEU A 399 9.98 2.39 -4.19
C LEU A 399 9.73 1.28 -3.18
N ASP A 400 10.35 0.11 -3.38
CA ASP A 400 10.48 -0.91 -2.34
C ASP A 400 11.80 -0.70 -1.61
N PHE A 401 11.81 -0.77 -0.27
CA PHE A 401 12.99 -0.53 0.56
C PHE A 401 13.34 -1.74 1.44
N PRO A 402 14.64 -2.00 1.72
CA PRO A 402 15.11 -3.23 2.35
C PRO A 402 14.94 -3.22 3.88
N ALA A 403 13.79 -3.68 4.38
CA ALA A 403 13.50 -3.75 5.81
C ALA A 403 13.02 -5.16 6.27
N SER A 404 13.19 -6.17 5.41
CA SER A 404 12.83 -7.56 5.69
C SER A 404 13.98 -8.52 5.34
N VAL A 405 13.88 -9.77 5.80
CA VAL A 405 14.83 -10.85 5.48
C VAL A 405 14.40 -11.57 4.21
N PRO A 406 15.34 -11.84 3.26
CA PRO A 406 15.02 -12.51 2.00
C PRO A 406 14.33 -13.88 2.18
N GLY A 407 13.27 -14.09 1.39
CA GLY A 407 12.51 -15.34 1.36
C GLY A 407 11.42 -15.46 2.42
N VAL A 408 11.26 -14.50 3.31
CA VAL A 408 10.14 -14.45 4.26
C VAL A 408 8.84 -14.16 3.52
N ASN A 409 7.82 -14.99 3.75
CA ASN A 409 6.49 -14.79 3.16
C ASN A 409 5.69 -13.77 3.96
N TYR A 410 5.15 -12.78 3.28
CA TYR A 410 4.18 -11.84 3.84
C TYR A 410 2.84 -12.54 4.14
N HIS A 411 1.96 -11.89 4.89
CA HIS A 411 0.70 -12.44 5.41
C HIS A 411 0.90 -13.71 6.27
N ASN A 412 2.07 -13.81 6.87
CA ASN A 412 2.44 -14.87 7.80
C ASN A 412 3.16 -14.25 9.01
N TRP A 413 2.98 -14.83 10.21
CA TRP A 413 3.61 -14.35 11.45
C TRP A 413 5.13 -14.14 11.31
N GLN A 414 5.78 -14.87 10.44
CA GLN A 414 7.20 -14.77 10.14
C GLN A 414 7.60 -13.36 9.69
N ALA A 415 6.76 -12.72 8.88
CA ALA A 415 7.02 -11.37 8.42
C ALA A 415 6.96 -10.32 9.55
N ALA A 416 6.26 -10.61 10.66
CA ALA A 416 6.19 -9.74 11.83
C ALA A 416 7.42 -9.84 12.76
N VAL A 417 8.41 -10.69 12.45
CA VAL A 417 9.63 -10.86 13.27
C VAL A 417 10.60 -9.69 13.10
N THR A 418 10.75 -9.17 11.89
CA THR A 418 11.81 -8.21 11.52
C THR A 418 11.41 -6.73 11.55
N PRO A 419 10.13 -6.31 11.37
CA PRO A 419 9.77 -4.89 11.20
C PRO A 419 10.06 -3.94 12.37
N ILE A 420 10.65 -4.42 13.45
CA ILE A 420 11.10 -3.68 14.64
C ILE A 420 12.56 -4.05 15.01
N SER A 421 13.29 -4.61 14.08
CA SER A 421 14.69 -4.98 14.27
C SER A 421 15.64 -3.93 13.71
N SER A 422 16.93 -4.02 14.06
CA SER A 422 17.96 -3.16 13.48
C SER A 422 18.06 -3.29 11.96
N ILE A 423 17.63 -4.44 11.37
CA ILE A 423 17.52 -4.63 9.93
C ILE A 423 16.48 -3.67 9.36
N ALA A 424 15.27 -3.65 9.95
CA ALA A 424 14.22 -2.74 9.53
C ALA A 424 14.62 -1.28 9.73
N HIS A 425 15.18 -0.91 10.89
CA HIS A 425 15.60 0.46 11.19
C HIS A 425 16.64 0.98 10.17
N LYS A 426 17.61 0.15 9.76
CA LYS A 426 18.56 0.52 8.70
C LYS A 426 17.88 0.66 7.34
N GLY A 427 16.93 -0.23 7.04
CA GLY A 427 16.10 -0.16 5.84
C GLY A 427 15.23 1.09 5.79
N GLU A 428 14.63 1.49 6.90
CA GLU A 428 13.84 2.72 7.05
C GLU A 428 14.67 3.97 6.76
N VAL A 429 15.88 4.05 7.34
CA VAL A 429 16.81 5.16 7.09
C VAL A 429 17.21 5.21 5.62
N ALA A 430 17.58 4.07 5.03
CA ALA A 430 17.97 4.00 3.64
C ALA A 430 16.78 4.31 2.70
N GLY A 431 15.59 3.79 2.98
CA GLY A 431 14.36 4.08 2.26
C GLY A 431 13.99 5.56 2.30
N ALA A 432 14.07 6.19 3.48
CA ALA A 432 13.82 7.62 3.65
C ALA A 432 14.79 8.49 2.86
N LYS A 433 16.06 8.10 2.75
CA LYS A 433 17.07 8.80 1.92
C LYS A 433 16.72 8.73 0.43
N VAL A 434 16.41 7.53 -0.08
CA VAL A 434 16.02 7.36 -1.50
C VAL A 434 14.74 8.13 -1.81
N LEU A 435 13.75 8.04 -0.94
CA LEU A 435 12.48 8.76 -1.09
C LEU A 435 12.68 10.28 -1.08
N ALA A 436 13.47 10.80 -0.13
CA ALA A 436 13.78 12.21 -0.04
C ALA A 436 14.49 12.73 -1.31
N ALA A 437 15.50 11.99 -1.81
CA ALA A 437 16.20 12.34 -3.04
C ALA A 437 15.26 12.33 -4.25
N SER A 438 14.35 11.35 -4.33
CA SER A 438 13.41 11.22 -5.44
C SER A 438 12.35 12.33 -5.45
N VAL A 439 11.81 12.68 -4.29
CA VAL A 439 10.90 13.84 -4.14
C VAL A 439 11.63 15.14 -4.48
N LEU A 440 12.88 15.29 -4.06
CA LEU A 440 13.70 16.47 -4.38
C LEU A 440 13.90 16.62 -5.89
N ASP A 441 14.21 15.53 -6.61
CA ASP A 441 14.36 15.56 -8.08
C ASP A 441 13.05 16.03 -8.74
N LEU A 442 11.89 15.56 -8.30
CA LEU A 442 10.60 15.98 -8.83
C LEU A 442 10.26 17.44 -8.51
N LEU A 443 10.65 17.95 -7.35
CA LEU A 443 10.44 19.35 -6.96
C LEU A 443 11.36 20.32 -7.72
N THR A 444 12.58 19.87 -8.09
CA THR A 444 13.63 20.77 -8.59
C THR A 444 13.96 20.59 -10.07
N SER A 445 13.36 19.60 -10.76
CA SER A 445 13.56 19.36 -12.19
C SER A 445 12.24 19.43 -12.96
N PRO A 446 11.82 20.63 -13.42
CA PRO A 446 10.61 20.77 -14.24
C PRO A 446 10.65 19.93 -15.53
N GLU A 447 11.83 19.76 -16.13
CA GLU A 447 12.01 18.94 -17.33
C GLU A 447 11.75 17.47 -17.08
N LEU A 448 12.24 16.93 -15.94
CA LEU A 448 11.95 15.56 -15.54
C LEU A 448 10.45 15.36 -15.33
N LEU A 449 9.82 16.27 -14.59
CA LEU A 449 8.39 16.20 -14.31
C LEU A 449 7.54 16.32 -15.59
N ALA A 450 7.94 17.15 -16.55
CA ALA A 450 7.27 17.27 -17.84
C ALA A 450 7.32 15.95 -18.63
N LYS A 451 8.49 15.31 -18.72
CA LYS A 451 8.65 13.99 -19.37
C LYS A 451 7.82 12.90 -18.70
N ILE A 452 7.78 12.89 -17.37
CA ILE A 452 6.97 11.94 -16.59
C ILE A 452 5.48 12.11 -16.92
N LYS A 453 4.99 13.35 -16.96
CA LYS A 453 3.60 13.66 -17.31
C LYS A 453 3.26 13.28 -18.75
N GLU A 454 4.15 13.58 -19.68
CA GLU A 454 3.98 13.22 -21.09
C GLU A 454 3.86 11.69 -21.27
N GLN A 455 4.78 10.92 -20.68
CA GLN A 455 4.71 9.46 -20.72
C GLN A 455 3.41 8.95 -20.08
N PHE A 456 3.00 9.47 -18.92
CA PHE A 456 1.75 9.09 -18.27
C PHE A 456 0.54 9.31 -19.17
N GLN A 457 0.45 10.46 -19.85
CA GLN A 457 -0.65 10.75 -20.79
C GLN A 457 -0.69 9.76 -21.95
N GLN A 458 0.48 9.32 -22.42
CA GLN A 458 0.56 8.28 -23.46
C GLN A 458 0.10 6.91 -22.96
N GLU A 459 0.47 6.53 -21.73
CA GLU A 459 0.14 5.23 -21.13
C GLU A 459 -1.36 5.08 -20.83
N VAL A 460 -2.02 6.14 -20.35
CA VAL A 460 -3.45 6.11 -20.01
C VAL A 460 -4.39 6.46 -21.16
N ARG A 461 -3.87 6.87 -22.31
CA ARG A 461 -4.65 7.40 -23.43
C ARG A 461 -5.76 6.47 -23.89
N ASP A 462 -5.45 5.17 -23.99
CA ASP A 462 -6.35 4.16 -24.56
C ASP A 462 -7.14 3.39 -23.48
N THR A 463 -6.96 3.75 -22.19
CA THR A 463 -7.62 3.10 -21.07
C THR A 463 -8.19 4.14 -20.12
N GLN A 464 -9.47 4.43 -20.25
CA GLN A 464 -10.14 5.36 -19.34
C GLN A 464 -10.34 4.73 -17.97
N TYR A 465 -9.86 5.40 -16.91
CA TYR A 465 -10.13 5.00 -15.54
C TYR A 465 -11.63 5.09 -15.22
N PHE A 466 -12.14 4.09 -14.52
CA PHE A 466 -13.48 4.06 -13.93
C PHE A 466 -13.42 3.45 -12.52
N SER A 467 -14.27 3.92 -11.63
CA SER A 467 -14.37 3.33 -10.30
C SER A 467 -15.19 2.04 -10.34
N PHE A 468 -14.70 0.97 -9.68
CA PHE A 468 -15.50 -0.23 -9.45
C PHE A 468 -16.56 -0.02 -8.36
N LEU A 469 -16.35 0.97 -7.48
CA LEU A 469 -17.28 1.26 -6.39
C LEU A 469 -18.55 1.91 -6.94
N PRO A 470 -19.74 1.51 -6.47
CA PRO A 470 -20.99 2.24 -6.71
C PRO A 470 -20.86 3.72 -6.33
N ALA A 471 -21.64 4.57 -6.99
CA ALA A 471 -21.57 6.02 -6.76
C ALA A 471 -21.88 6.42 -5.30
N ASP A 472 -22.75 5.66 -4.66
CA ASP A 472 -23.24 5.84 -3.28
C ASP A 472 -22.48 4.98 -2.25
N ALA A 473 -21.42 4.26 -2.66
CA ALA A 473 -20.61 3.46 -1.75
C ALA A 473 -20.04 4.30 -0.60
N LYS A 474 -20.25 3.83 0.62
CA LYS A 474 -19.79 4.44 1.87
C LYS A 474 -18.59 3.67 2.43
N PRO A 475 -17.72 4.34 3.20
CA PRO A 475 -16.68 3.67 3.95
C PRO A 475 -17.24 2.60 4.90
N PRO A 476 -16.69 1.38 4.94
CA PRO A 476 -17.15 0.31 5.83
C PRO A 476 -16.59 0.52 7.26
N LEU A 477 -17.14 1.49 8.00
CA LEU A 477 -16.60 1.95 9.29
C LEU A 477 -16.60 0.87 10.38
N ASP A 478 -17.41 -0.17 10.22
CA ASP A 478 -17.50 -1.28 11.18
C ASP A 478 -16.51 -2.41 10.89
N LEU A 479 -15.79 -2.32 9.77
CA LEU A 479 -14.81 -3.33 9.38
C LEU A 479 -13.76 -3.49 10.49
N ASN A 480 -13.53 -4.74 10.92
CA ASN A 480 -12.59 -5.13 11.99
C ASN A 480 -12.88 -4.54 13.40
N ARG A 481 -14.03 -3.88 13.63
CA ARG A 481 -14.35 -3.23 14.90
C ARG A 481 -14.32 -4.21 16.06
N GLU A 482 -15.10 -5.29 16.01
CA GLU A 482 -15.19 -6.28 17.10
C GLU A 482 -13.82 -6.89 17.44
N MET A 483 -13.01 -7.18 16.42
CA MET A 483 -11.68 -7.72 16.63
C MET A 483 -10.78 -6.71 17.36
N MET A 484 -10.80 -5.44 16.94
CA MET A 484 -10.00 -4.40 17.59
C MET A 484 -10.52 -4.03 18.99
N GLU A 485 -11.82 -4.03 19.22
CA GLU A 485 -12.40 -3.85 20.56
C GLU A 485 -11.92 -4.95 21.52
N ARG A 486 -11.84 -6.19 21.04
CA ARG A 486 -11.34 -7.34 21.81
C ARG A 486 -9.86 -7.24 22.16
N PHE A 487 -9.01 -6.85 21.18
CA PHE A 487 -7.55 -6.95 21.38
C PHE A 487 -6.87 -5.64 21.78
N ARG A 488 -7.43 -4.47 21.47
CA ARG A 488 -6.84 -3.16 21.77
C ARG A 488 -6.49 -2.96 23.26
N PRO A 489 -7.29 -3.40 24.26
CA PRO A 489 -6.93 -3.27 25.68
C PRO A 489 -5.63 -3.99 26.04
N GLU A 490 -5.38 -5.17 25.46
CA GLU A 490 -4.15 -5.91 25.69
C GLU A 490 -2.96 -5.35 24.93
N LEU A 491 -3.15 -4.96 23.67
CA LEU A 491 -2.11 -4.31 22.85
C LEU A 491 -1.61 -3.01 23.48
N ARG A 492 -2.50 -2.21 24.08
CA ARG A 492 -2.15 -0.96 24.78
C ARG A 492 -1.11 -1.14 25.88
N LYS A 493 -0.99 -2.29 26.48
CA LYS A 493 0.02 -2.60 27.52
C LYS A 493 1.45 -2.59 26.95
N HIS A 494 1.58 -2.71 25.64
CA HIS A 494 2.85 -2.76 24.92
C HIS A 494 3.19 -1.44 24.20
N TYR A 495 2.29 -0.46 24.19
CA TYR A 495 2.51 0.82 23.51
C TYR A 495 3.71 1.56 24.05
N LEU A 496 4.52 2.11 23.16
CA LEU A 496 5.64 2.95 23.54
C LEU A 496 5.14 4.33 24.00
N ASN A 497 5.39 4.69 25.25
CA ASN A 497 5.02 5.99 25.82
C ASN A 497 6.07 7.08 25.48
N LYS A 498 6.48 7.15 24.22
CA LYS A 498 7.48 8.09 23.74
C LYS A 498 6.97 8.80 22.49
N LYS A 499 7.29 10.10 22.38
CA LYS A 499 6.99 10.88 21.18
C LYS A 499 8.29 11.14 20.41
N PRO A 500 8.35 10.89 19.10
CA PRO A 500 9.53 11.19 18.29
C PRO A 500 9.78 12.71 18.24
N ARG A 501 11.05 13.11 18.25
CA ARG A 501 11.49 14.50 18.15
C ARG A 501 12.57 14.59 17.09
N LEU A 502 12.20 14.95 15.88
CA LEU A 502 13.14 15.11 14.76
C LEU A 502 13.85 16.45 14.85
N ASN A 503 15.21 16.43 14.60
CA ASN A 503 16.12 17.58 14.73
C ASN A 503 16.84 17.90 13.42
#